data_a39706b9da94c9e23ce8902c809e615e
#
_entry.id   a39706b9da94c9e23ce8902c809e615e
#
_cell.length_a   1.000
_cell.length_b   1.000
_cell.length_c   1.000
_cell.angle_alpha   90.00
_cell.angle_beta   90.00
_cell.angle_gamma   90.00
#
_symmetry.space_group_name_H-M   'P 1'
#
loop_
_entity.id
_entity.type
_entity.pdbx_description
1 polymer ?
#
loop_
_entity_poly.entity_id
_entity_poly.type
_entity_poly.pdbx_seq_one_letter_code
_entity_poly.pdbx_strand_id
1 'polypeptide(L)'
;MKKIINQPDNYIKEMLEGIYIAHKDDLTCVDGDLQVLVSKHKKEGKVGIVTGGGSGHLPLFLGYVGKGMIDGCAVGDVFQSPSVDQAIALTRDADQGAGVLYIYGKYNGDIFTFRPAADEVEMEDDIETAEVLGADDVASAGPSAPGEKSTRRGVAGIFFVYKCAGAAADKMLSLEEVKRVADKANNNVRTMGVALTPCTVPRVGKPSFEIEDDEMEIGMGIHGEPGIRRGKLEPADQIVDEMLEKIVADLPYENGDEVAVLVNGLGATPLDEQYIVTRRINQVLEEKGISVYKYYVGEYATAIEMAGFSISLLKLDDELKEYIDHPVDTPFFKQV
;
A
#
# COMPACT_ATOMS: atom_id res chain seq x y z
N MET A 1 -17.04 1.56 -22.08
CA MET A 1 -15.83 1.94 -21.32
C MET A 1 -15.10 3.05 -22.03
N LYS A 2 -14.61 4.08 -21.30
CA LYS A 2 -13.91 5.24 -21.89
C LYS A 2 -12.55 5.38 -21.18
N LYS A 3 -11.50 4.76 -21.74
CA LYS A 3 -10.14 4.72 -21.21
C LYS A 3 -9.12 5.01 -22.30
N ILE A 4 -7.96 5.54 -21.94
CA ILE A 4 -6.82 5.74 -22.86
C ILE A 4 -6.01 4.44 -22.92
N ILE A 5 -6.50 3.50 -23.70
CA ILE A 5 -5.89 2.18 -23.92
C ILE A 5 -6.03 1.79 -25.40
N ASN A 6 -5.16 0.90 -25.89
CA ASN A 6 -5.30 0.34 -27.23
C ASN A 6 -6.30 -0.84 -27.21
N GLN A 7 -5.88 -1.96 -26.59
CA GLN A 7 -6.70 -3.15 -26.43
C GLN A 7 -6.78 -3.55 -24.96
N PRO A 8 -7.94 -3.94 -24.44
CA PRO A 8 -8.08 -4.34 -23.04
C PRO A 8 -7.11 -5.44 -22.60
N ASP A 9 -6.80 -6.39 -23.47
CA ASP A 9 -5.88 -7.49 -23.17
C ASP A 9 -4.41 -7.06 -23.06
N ASN A 10 -4.06 -5.94 -23.65
CA ASN A 10 -2.69 -5.40 -23.60
C ASN A 10 -2.49 -4.37 -22.48
N TYR A 11 -3.52 -4.09 -21.69
CA TYR A 11 -3.50 -3.01 -20.69
C TYR A 11 -2.29 -3.07 -19.77
N ILE A 12 -2.05 -4.23 -19.15
CA ILE A 12 -0.93 -4.41 -18.21
C ILE A 12 0.41 -4.35 -18.95
N LYS A 13 0.54 -5.09 -20.05
CA LYS A 13 1.77 -5.15 -20.82
C LYS A 13 2.22 -3.76 -21.28
N GLU A 14 1.33 -3.00 -21.92
CA GLU A 14 1.65 -1.67 -22.45
C GLU A 14 1.93 -0.66 -21.33
N MET A 15 1.24 -0.77 -20.19
CA MET A 15 1.50 0.02 -18.99
C MET A 15 2.93 -0.26 -18.45
N LEU A 16 3.29 -1.53 -18.27
CA LEU A 16 4.61 -1.93 -17.76
C LEU A 16 5.74 -1.54 -18.71
N GLU A 17 5.54 -1.70 -20.03
CA GLU A 17 6.47 -1.20 -21.05
C GLU A 17 6.70 0.32 -20.90
N GLY A 18 5.62 1.09 -20.71
CA GLY A 18 5.69 2.54 -20.50
C GLY A 18 6.45 2.91 -19.22
N ILE A 19 6.17 2.25 -18.11
CA ILE A 19 6.87 2.46 -16.84
C ILE A 19 8.36 2.12 -16.98
N TYR A 20 8.69 0.96 -17.57
CA TYR A 20 10.07 0.54 -17.76
C TYR A 20 10.87 1.51 -18.64
N ILE A 21 10.27 2.01 -19.73
CA ILE A 21 10.91 3.00 -20.61
C ILE A 21 11.18 4.31 -19.85
N ALA A 22 10.20 4.78 -19.05
CA ALA A 22 10.31 6.05 -18.33
C ALA A 22 11.32 5.98 -17.16
N HIS A 23 11.51 4.81 -16.57
CA HIS A 23 12.33 4.60 -15.36
C HIS A 23 13.47 3.59 -15.54
N LYS A 24 13.91 3.39 -16.78
CA LYS A 24 14.97 2.43 -17.14
C LYS A 24 16.32 2.64 -16.44
N ASP A 25 16.55 3.83 -15.90
CA ASP A 25 17.79 4.16 -15.20
C ASP A 25 17.75 3.67 -13.74
N ASP A 26 16.57 3.51 -13.16
CA ASP A 26 16.33 3.09 -11.79
C ASP A 26 15.84 1.65 -11.65
N LEU A 27 15.10 1.15 -12.66
CA LEU A 27 14.47 -0.17 -12.65
C LEU A 27 15.08 -1.11 -13.67
N THR A 28 15.07 -2.42 -13.36
CA THR A 28 15.31 -3.51 -14.31
C THR A 28 14.28 -4.61 -14.12
N CYS A 29 14.07 -5.44 -15.17
CA CYS A 29 13.22 -6.61 -15.06
C CYS A 29 14.07 -7.87 -14.84
N VAL A 30 13.50 -8.84 -14.13
CA VAL A 30 14.14 -10.16 -13.90
C VAL A 30 13.82 -11.07 -15.09
N ASP A 31 14.83 -11.71 -15.66
CA ASP A 31 14.71 -12.65 -16.77
C ASP A 31 13.91 -12.17 -17.99
N GLY A 32 13.82 -10.85 -18.16
CA GLY A 32 13.05 -10.23 -19.25
C GLY A 32 11.53 -10.15 -18.99
N ASP A 33 11.05 -10.57 -17.83
CA ASP A 33 9.65 -10.43 -17.43
C ASP A 33 9.38 -9.05 -16.81
N LEU A 34 8.65 -8.20 -17.53
CA LEU A 34 8.26 -6.87 -17.06
C LEU A 34 7.27 -6.89 -15.87
N GLN A 35 6.67 -8.03 -15.56
CA GLN A 35 5.85 -8.18 -14.35
C GLN A 35 6.69 -8.38 -13.09
N VAL A 36 8.00 -8.57 -13.21
CA VAL A 36 8.96 -8.65 -12.10
C VAL A 36 9.99 -7.54 -12.25
N LEU A 37 9.73 -6.41 -11.58
CA LEU A 37 10.59 -5.23 -11.63
C LEU A 37 11.33 -5.04 -10.32
N VAL A 38 12.63 -4.78 -10.41
CA VAL A 38 13.53 -4.61 -9.27
C VAL A 38 14.36 -3.34 -9.41
N SER A 39 14.79 -2.82 -8.27
CA SER A 39 15.69 -1.67 -8.21
C SER A 39 17.07 -2.02 -8.75
N LYS A 40 17.67 -1.12 -9.54
CA LYS A 40 19.09 -1.20 -9.92
C LYS A 40 20.05 -0.78 -8.80
N HIS A 41 19.51 -0.19 -7.73
CA HIS A 41 20.29 0.35 -6.62
C HIS A 41 20.45 -0.67 -5.50
N LYS A 42 21.00 -1.84 -5.82
CA LYS A 42 21.25 -2.92 -4.86
C LYS A 42 22.45 -2.60 -3.97
N LYS A 43 22.42 -3.11 -2.75
CA LYS A 43 23.50 -2.95 -1.76
C LYS A 43 23.78 -4.30 -1.10
N GLU A 44 25.00 -4.81 -1.28
CA GLU A 44 25.43 -6.09 -0.71
C GLU A 44 25.27 -6.09 0.83
N GLY A 45 24.73 -7.16 1.39
CA GLY A 45 24.45 -7.32 2.81
C GLY A 45 23.22 -6.56 3.31
N LYS A 46 22.43 -5.91 2.42
CA LYS A 46 21.16 -5.30 2.77
C LYS A 46 20.05 -6.35 2.72
N VAL A 47 19.13 -6.31 3.66
CA VAL A 47 17.88 -7.08 3.60
C VAL A 47 17.06 -6.65 2.39
N GLY A 48 16.69 -7.59 1.53
CA GLY A 48 15.81 -7.34 0.38
C GLY A 48 14.36 -7.11 0.85
N ILE A 49 13.74 -6.00 0.46
CA ILE A 49 12.32 -5.77 0.71
C ILE A 49 11.54 -6.00 -0.58
N VAL A 50 10.63 -6.97 -0.57
CA VAL A 50 9.83 -7.29 -1.75
C VAL A 50 8.35 -7.24 -1.47
N THR A 51 7.60 -6.93 -2.51
CA THR A 51 6.15 -6.88 -2.47
C THR A 51 5.54 -7.42 -3.77
N GLY A 52 4.25 -7.48 -3.80
CA GLY A 52 3.48 -7.74 -5.00
C GLY A 52 2.00 -7.73 -4.73
N GLY A 53 1.26 -7.81 -5.81
CA GLY A 53 -0.19 -7.77 -5.81
C GLY A 53 -0.74 -7.52 -7.20
N GLY A 54 -2.04 -7.26 -7.31
CA GLY A 54 -2.69 -6.97 -8.57
C GLY A 54 -2.26 -5.61 -9.15
N SER A 55 -2.22 -5.51 -10.48
CA SER A 55 -2.17 -4.23 -11.16
C SER A 55 -3.46 -3.44 -10.94
N GLY A 56 -3.42 -2.12 -11.18
CA GLY A 56 -4.58 -1.23 -11.00
C GLY A 56 -4.53 -0.39 -9.73
N HIS A 57 -3.44 -0.48 -8.96
CA HIS A 57 -3.29 0.21 -7.68
C HIS A 57 -2.18 1.26 -7.66
N LEU A 58 -1.55 1.58 -8.81
CA LEU A 58 -0.43 2.52 -8.85
C LEU A 58 -0.72 3.83 -8.08
N PRO A 59 0.26 4.32 -7.30
CA PRO A 59 1.65 3.86 -7.12
C PRO A 59 1.84 2.58 -6.29
N LEU A 60 0.81 2.14 -5.53
CA LEU A 60 0.96 0.99 -4.64
C LEU A 60 1.63 -0.19 -5.35
N PHE A 61 2.48 -0.88 -4.62
CA PHE A 61 3.41 -1.93 -5.03
C PHE A 61 4.54 -1.37 -5.91
N LEU A 62 4.45 -1.49 -7.22
CA LEU A 62 5.51 -1.21 -8.18
C LEU A 62 6.09 0.21 -8.08
N GLY A 63 5.27 1.22 -7.84
CA GLY A 63 5.69 2.62 -7.79
C GLY A 63 6.66 2.94 -6.65
N TYR A 64 6.80 2.06 -5.69
CA TYR A 64 7.67 2.23 -4.52
C TYR A 64 8.98 1.44 -4.61
N VAL A 65 9.26 0.79 -5.76
CA VAL A 65 10.54 0.13 -6.00
C VAL A 65 11.63 1.17 -6.21
N GLY A 66 12.60 1.25 -5.28
CA GLY A 66 13.72 2.20 -5.35
C GLY A 66 14.35 2.47 -4.01
N LYS A 67 15.23 3.45 -3.94
CA LYS A 67 16.00 3.78 -2.73
C LYS A 67 15.10 4.19 -1.57
N GLY A 68 15.35 3.66 -0.39
CA GLY A 68 14.67 4.02 0.84
C GLY A 68 13.28 3.41 1.03
N MET A 69 12.82 2.55 0.11
CA MET A 69 11.55 1.82 0.25
C MET A 69 11.72 0.33 -0.07
N ILE A 70 11.24 -0.15 -1.21
CA ILE A 70 11.26 -1.57 -1.55
C ILE A 70 12.27 -1.87 -2.68
N ASP A 71 12.81 -3.07 -2.70
CA ASP A 71 13.85 -3.47 -3.66
C ASP A 71 13.27 -4.13 -4.91
N GLY A 72 12.05 -4.69 -4.80
CA GLY A 72 11.41 -5.29 -5.95
C GLY A 72 9.92 -5.58 -5.77
N CYS A 73 9.25 -5.76 -6.92
CA CYS A 73 7.81 -6.00 -6.98
C CYS A 73 7.46 -6.99 -8.09
N ALA A 74 6.61 -7.97 -7.77
CA ALA A 74 5.93 -8.79 -8.75
C ALA A 74 4.48 -8.33 -8.91
N VAL A 75 4.03 -8.02 -10.12
CA VAL A 75 2.67 -7.54 -10.39
C VAL A 75 1.89 -8.56 -11.21
N GLY A 76 0.67 -8.86 -10.74
CA GLY A 76 -0.27 -9.71 -11.46
C GLY A 76 -1.15 -8.95 -12.46
N ASP A 77 -2.17 -9.61 -12.97
CA ASP A 77 -3.22 -8.97 -13.77
C ASP A 77 -4.04 -7.98 -12.90
N VAL A 78 -4.99 -7.27 -13.52
CA VAL A 78 -5.80 -6.28 -12.76
C VAL A 78 -6.50 -6.95 -11.59
N PHE A 79 -6.17 -6.50 -10.38
CA PHE A 79 -6.69 -7.01 -9.10
C PHE A 79 -6.45 -8.50 -8.85
N GLN A 80 -5.42 -9.08 -9.47
CA GLN A 80 -5.02 -10.48 -9.30
C GLN A 80 -3.56 -10.58 -8.88
N SER A 81 -3.27 -11.52 -8.00
CA SER A 81 -1.90 -11.77 -7.53
C SER A 81 -0.97 -12.25 -8.65
N PRO A 82 0.34 -12.00 -8.54
CA PRO A 82 1.33 -12.59 -9.46
C PRO A 82 1.42 -14.11 -9.30
N SER A 83 2.17 -14.78 -10.18
CA SER A 83 2.45 -16.21 -10.06
C SER A 83 3.51 -16.51 -8.98
N VAL A 84 3.55 -17.77 -8.52
CA VAL A 84 4.59 -18.27 -7.60
C VAL A 84 5.98 -18.15 -8.25
N ASP A 85 6.12 -18.52 -9.52
CA ASP A 85 7.40 -18.43 -10.25
C ASP A 85 7.92 -16.99 -10.32
N GLN A 86 7.04 -16.00 -10.51
CA GLN A 86 7.40 -14.58 -10.46
C GLN A 86 7.87 -14.15 -9.06
N ALA A 87 7.23 -14.63 -8.00
CA ALA A 87 7.64 -14.34 -6.64
C ALA A 87 9.00 -14.98 -6.30
N ILE A 88 9.27 -16.22 -6.78
CA ILE A 88 10.57 -16.89 -6.66
C ILE A 88 11.66 -16.10 -7.36
N ALA A 89 11.45 -15.74 -8.64
CA ALA A 89 12.42 -14.98 -9.42
C ALA A 89 12.71 -13.61 -8.78
N LEU A 90 11.67 -12.94 -8.28
CA LEU A 90 11.79 -11.69 -7.51
C LEU A 90 12.66 -11.86 -6.27
N THR A 91 12.44 -12.92 -5.49
CA THR A 91 13.14 -13.16 -4.23
C THR A 91 14.62 -13.45 -4.46
N ARG A 92 14.93 -14.33 -5.43
CA ARG A 92 16.31 -14.65 -5.81
C ARG A 92 17.09 -13.42 -6.26
N ASP A 93 16.44 -12.52 -7.00
CA ASP A 93 17.07 -11.28 -7.45
C ASP A 93 17.22 -10.24 -6.33
N ALA A 94 16.27 -10.16 -5.41
CA ALA A 94 16.27 -9.17 -4.32
C ALA A 94 17.21 -9.54 -3.17
N ASP A 95 17.54 -10.82 -2.98
CA ASP A 95 18.49 -11.23 -1.94
C ASP A 95 19.89 -10.67 -2.20
N GLN A 96 20.45 -10.06 -1.18
CA GLN A 96 21.80 -9.51 -1.18
C GLN A 96 22.65 -10.15 -0.06
N GLY A 97 22.29 -11.37 0.37
CA GLY A 97 22.98 -12.16 1.38
C GLY A 97 22.58 -11.85 2.83
N ALA A 98 21.50 -11.09 3.04
CA ALA A 98 20.96 -10.79 4.36
C ALA A 98 19.48 -11.23 4.52
N GLY A 99 18.97 -12.03 3.58
CA GLY A 99 17.60 -12.50 3.54
C GLY A 99 16.61 -11.49 2.96
N VAL A 100 15.35 -11.92 2.84
CA VAL A 100 14.29 -11.16 2.15
C VAL A 100 13.05 -11.03 3.05
N LEU A 101 12.56 -9.81 3.20
CA LEU A 101 11.30 -9.51 3.86
C LEU A 101 10.18 -9.28 2.82
N TYR A 102 9.16 -10.12 2.86
CA TYR A 102 7.92 -9.93 2.11
C TYR A 102 6.98 -8.99 2.85
N ILE A 103 6.49 -7.94 2.16
CA ILE A 103 5.46 -7.05 2.69
C ILE A 103 4.35 -6.94 1.64
N TYR A 104 3.17 -7.47 1.93
CA TYR A 104 2.03 -7.42 1.00
C TYR A 104 0.69 -7.38 1.74
N GLY A 105 -0.39 -7.05 1.04
CA GLY A 105 -1.74 -7.01 1.63
C GLY A 105 -2.22 -8.39 2.04
N LYS A 106 -2.98 -8.47 3.11
CA LYS A 106 -3.55 -9.73 3.57
C LYS A 106 -4.72 -10.17 2.69
N TYR A 107 -4.41 -10.68 1.51
CA TYR A 107 -5.35 -11.31 0.58
C TYR A 107 -4.95 -12.77 0.34
N ASN A 108 -5.93 -13.64 0.19
CA ASN A 108 -5.66 -15.09 0.02
C ASN A 108 -4.82 -15.38 -1.24
N GLY A 109 -5.04 -14.66 -2.33
CA GLY A 109 -4.26 -14.82 -3.56
C GLY A 109 -2.78 -14.57 -3.32
N ASP A 110 -2.43 -13.46 -2.67
CA ASP A 110 -1.05 -13.10 -2.37
C ASP A 110 -0.40 -14.09 -1.39
N ILE A 111 -1.15 -14.53 -0.37
CA ILE A 111 -0.69 -15.56 0.57
C ILE A 111 -0.36 -16.87 -0.17
N PHE A 112 -1.20 -17.29 -1.12
CA PHE A 112 -0.99 -18.50 -1.92
C PHE A 112 0.13 -18.36 -2.96
N THR A 113 0.57 -17.13 -3.25
CA THR A 113 1.72 -16.85 -4.11
C THR A 113 3.01 -16.79 -3.30
N PHE A 114 3.07 -15.93 -2.29
CA PHE A 114 4.34 -15.59 -1.63
C PHE A 114 4.81 -16.64 -0.63
N ARG A 115 3.92 -17.35 0.07
CA ARG A 115 4.36 -18.40 1.01
C ARG A 115 4.99 -19.60 0.32
N PRO A 116 4.41 -20.20 -0.74
CA PRO A 116 5.09 -21.26 -1.48
C PRO A 116 6.42 -20.80 -2.09
N ALA A 117 6.50 -19.53 -2.55
CA ALA A 117 7.75 -18.98 -3.06
C ALA A 117 8.83 -18.87 -1.96
N ALA A 118 8.44 -18.44 -0.75
CA ALA A 118 9.33 -18.40 0.41
C ALA A 118 9.85 -19.80 0.78
N ASP A 119 8.94 -20.78 0.90
CA ASP A 119 9.29 -22.17 1.21
C ASP A 119 10.28 -22.74 0.18
N GLU A 120 10.11 -22.44 -1.12
CA GLU A 120 10.98 -22.92 -2.19
C GLU A 120 12.38 -22.30 -2.11
N VAL A 121 12.49 -20.98 -1.98
CA VAL A 121 13.82 -20.33 -1.95
C VAL A 121 14.58 -20.63 -0.66
N GLU A 122 13.90 -20.88 0.46
CA GLU A 122 14.51 -21.36 1.70
C GLU A 122 15.10 -22.77 1.52
N MET A 123 14.37 -23.66 0.83
CA MET A 123 14.80 -25.05 0.62
C MET A 123 15.87 -25.21 -0.46
N GLU A 124 15.80 -24.43 -1.54
CA GLU A 124 16.68 -24.62 -2.71
C GLU A 124 17.89 -23.70 -2.73
N ASP A 125 17.74 -22.49 -2.18
CA ASP A 125 18.72 -21.41 -2.30
C ASP A 125 19.31 -20.98 -0.95
N ASP A 126 18.87 -21.55 0.18
CA ASP A 126 19.26 -21.17 1.56
C ASP A 126 19.01 -19.67 1.86
N ILE A 127 18.01 -19.05 1.20
CA ILE A 127 17.64 -17.64 1.42
C ILE A 127 16.70 -17.57 2.63
N GLU A 128 17.14 -16.90 3.71
CA GLU A 128 16.28 -16.66 4.86
C GLU A 128 15.16 -15.70 4.50
N THR A 129 13.90 -16.03 4.83
CA THR A 129 12.76 -15.16 4.53
C THR A 129 11.94 -14.78 5.78
N ALA A 130 11.23 -13.68 5.68
CA ALA A 130 10.27 -13.23 6.68
C ALA A 130 9.05 -12.58 6.01
N GLU A 131 7.93 -12.49 6.74
CA GLU A 131 6.66 -11.99 6.21
C GLU A 131 6.05 -10.95 7.14
N VAL A 132 5.53 -9.85 6.57
CA VAL A 132 4.62 -8.90 7.22
C VAL A 132 3.40 -8.69 6.33
N LEU A 133 2.22 -9.00 6.85
CA LEU A 133 0.94 -8.83 6.17
C LEU A 133 0.31 -7.50 6.54
N GLY A 134 0.15 -6.60 5.59
CA GLY A 134 -0.59 -5.36 5.76
C GLY A 134 -2.02 -5.63 6.21
N ALA A 135 -2.47 -4.98 7.29
CA ALA A 135 -3.74 -5.24 7.94
C ALA A 135 -4.35 -3.96 8.55
N ASP A 136 -4.29 -2.88 7.81
CA ASP A 136 -4.64 -1.53 8.26
C ASP A 136 -6.12 -1.17 8.10
N ASP A 137 -6.90 -1.88 7.25
CA ASP A 137 -8.29 -1.56 6.94
C ASP A 137 -9.25 -1.88 8.09
N VAL A 138 -9.65 -0.85 8.83
CA VAL A 138 -10.56 -0.99 9.99
C VAL A 138 -11.99 -1.34 9.61
N ALA A 139 -12.38 -1.13 8.35
CA ALA A 139 -13.73 -1.45 7.87
C ALA A 139 -13.89 -2.96 7.58
N SER A 140 -12.80 -3.66 7.28
CA SER A 140 -12.85 -5.06 6.85
C SER A 140 -13.03 -6.07 7.98
N ALA A 141 -12.60 -5.72 9.20
CA ALA A 141 -12.82 -6.53 10.41
C ALA A 141 -12.57 -5.70 11.68
N GLY A 142 -13.16 -6.10 12.79
CA GLY A 142 -12.89 -5.52 14.10
C GLY A 142 -11.46 -5.70 14.58
N PRO A 143 -11.05 -5.05 15.67
CA PRO A 143 -9.74 -5.24 16.27
C PRO A 143 -9.56 -6.70 16.70
N SER A 144 -8.37 -7.26 16.46
CA SER A 144 -8.01 -8.60 16.92
C SER A 144 -7.75 -8.59 18.41
N ALA A 145 -8.03 -9.72 19.08
CA ALA A 145 -7.64 -9.89 20.47
C ALA A 145 -6.09 -9.87 20.63
N PRO A 146 -5.57 -9.49 21.81
CA PRO A 146 -4.14 -9.52 22.07
C PRO A 146 -3.53 -10.89 21.75
N GLY A 147 -2.53 -10.92 20.88
CA GLY A 147 -1.85 -12.15 20.42
C GLY A 147 -2.51 -12.86 19.24
N GLU A 148 -3.67 -12.43 18.79
CA GLU A 148 -4.29 -12.95 17.58
C GLU A 148 -3.81 -12.18 16.32
N LYS A 149 -3.64 -12.92 15.22
CA LYS A 149 -3.31 -12.29 13.93
C LYS A 149 -4.54 -11.56 13.38
N SER A 150 -4.36 -10.30 12.95
CA SER A 150 -5.42 -9.54 12.30
C SER A 150 -5.99 -10.30 11.10
N THR A 151 -7.30 -10.22 10.90
CA THR A 151 -7.98 -10.75 9.70
C THR A 151 -8.27 -9.66 8.68
N ARG A 152 -7.81 -8.43 8.93
CA ARG A 152 -8.04 -7.25 8.09
C ARG A 152 -7.33 -7.32 6.76
N ARG A 153 -7.89 -6.64 5.78
CA ARG A 153 -7.24 -6.34 4.49
C ARG A 153 -6.12 -5.34 4.69
N GLY A 154 -5.10 -5.40 3.83
CA GLY A 154 -4.09 -4.36 3.69
C GLY A 154 -4.48 -3.41 2.56
N VAL A 155 -4.48 -2.11 2.83
CA VAL A 155 -4.84 -1.05 1.89
C VAL A 155 -3.79 0.06 1.89
N ALA A 156 -4.15 1.33 1.76
CA ALA A 156 -3.21 2.44 1.61
C ALA A 156 -2.17 2.58 2.72
N GLY A 157 -2.48 2.16 3.96
CA GLY A 157 -1.55 2.24 5.09
C GLY A 157 -0.29 1.39 4.96
N ILE A 158 -0.27 0.39 4.06
CA ILE A 158 0.94 -0.37 3.72
C ILE A 158 2.09 0.56 3.25
N PHE A 159 1.78 1.71 2.68
CA PHE A 159 2.77 2.75 2.35
C PHE A 159 3.70 3.07 3.52
N PHE A 160 3.16 3.22 4.72
CA PHE A 160 3.95 3.50 5.91
C PHE A 160 4.83 2.30 6.32
N VAL A 161 4.33 1.08 6.10
CA VAL A 161 5.09 -0.15 6.38
C VAL A 161 6.29 -0.26 5.45
N TYR A 162 6.10 -0.01 4.14
CA TYR A 162 7.21 0.04 3.17
C TYR A 162 8.25 1.08 3.56
N LYS A 163 7.80 2.28 3.93
CA LYS A 163 8.69 3.38 4.26
C LYS A 163 9.53 3.07 5.49
N CYS A 164 8.94 2.53 6.54
CA CYS A 164 9.67 2.17 7.76
C CYS A 164 10.60 0.97 7.54
N ALA A 165 10.14 -0.06 6.85
CA ALA A 165 10.96 -1.24 6.54
C ALA A 165 12.14 -0.91 5.61
N GLY A 166 11.89 -0.14 4.54
CA GLY A 166 12.94 0.30 3.62
C GLY A 166 14.02 1.12 4.32
N ALA A 167 13.61 2.06 5.17
CA ALA A 167 14.53 2.85 5.98
C ALA A 167 15.38 1.99 6.94
N ALA A 168 14.76 1.00 7.60
CA ALA A 168 15.47 0.06 8.49
C ALA A 168 16.47 -0.81 7.71
N ALA A 169 16.08 -1.30 6.52
CA ALA A 169 16.98 -2.06 5.66
C ALA A 169 18.15 -1.21 5.14
N ASP A 170 17.91 0.05 4.74
CA ASP A 170 18.97 0.97 4.30
C ASP A 170 20.00 1.27 5.39
N LYS A 171 19.59 1.19 6.66
CA LYS A 171 20.47 1.25 7.82
C LYS A 171 21.24 -0.04 8.09
N MET A 172 21.08 -1.05 7.24
CA MET A 172 21.75 -2.35 7.34
C MET A 172 21.39 -3.13 8.60
N LEU A 173 20.16 -3.02 9.08
CA LEU A 173 19.65 -3.82 10.19
C LEU A 173 19.44 -5.28 9.73
N SER A 174 19.48 -6.23 10.68
CA SER A 174 19.21 -7.64 10.40
C SER A 174 17.74 -7.86 9.94
N LEU A 175 17.48 -8.99 9.28
CA LEU A 175 16.13 -9.37 8.85
C LEU A 175 15.12 -9.34 10.01
N GLU A 176 15.52 -9.85 11.19
CA GLU A 176 14.68 -9.81 12.40
C GLU A 176 14.32 -8.38 12.80
N GLU A 177 15.30 -7.45 12.81
CA GLU A 177 15.07 -6.05 13.19
C GLU A 177 14.27 -5.30 12.14
N VAL A 178 14.52 -5.52 10.84
CA VAL A 178 13.72 -4.91 9.77
C VAL A 178 12.27 -5.37 9.87
N LYS A 179 12.05 -6.68 10.10
CA LYS A 179 10.71 -7.23 10.33
C LYS A 179 10.06 -6.61 11.57
N ARG A 180 10.77 -6.48 12.69
CA ARG A 180 10.26 -5.86 13.92
C ARG A 180 9.78 -4.42 13.66
N VAL A 181 10.55 -3.64 12.92
CA VAL A 181 10.18 -2.26 12.54
C VAL A 181 8.94 -2.25 11.64
N ALA A 182 8.89 -3.13 10.64
CA ALA A 182 7.74 -3.27 9.75
C ALA A 182 6.47 -3.69 10.52
N ASP A 183 6.56 -4.67 11.41
CA ASP A 183 5.47 -5.09 12.29
C ASP A 183 5.01 -3.94 13.20
N LYS A 184 5.95 -3.16 13.74
CA LYS A 184 5.64 -1.98 14.56
C LYS A 184 4.84 -0.95 13.78
N ALA A 185 5.25 -0.61 12.56
CA ALA A 185 4.52 0.30 11.70
C ALA A 185 3.11 -0.25 11.36
N ASN A 186 3.02 -1.54 10.98
CA ASN A 186 1.79 -2.22 10.65
C ASN A 186 0.79 -2.26 11.83
N ASN A 187 1.28 -2.46 13.04
CA ASN A 187 0.46 -2.47 14.25
C ASN A 187 -0.05 -1.08 14.65
N ASN A 188 0.64 -0.01 14.24
CA ASN A 188 0.35 1.37 14.59
C ASN A 188 -0.34 2.17 13.47
N VAL A 189 -0.70 1.56 12.36
CA VAL A 189 -1.42 2.20 11.26
C VAL A 189 -2.86 1.72 11.19
N ARG A 190 -3.79 2.66 10.92
CA ARG A 190 -5.22 2.38 10.67
C ARG A 190 -5.70 3.17 9.49
N THR A 191 -6.48 2.53 8.64
CA THR A 191 -6.99 3.10 7.39
C THR A 191 -8.49 2.85 7.25
N MET A 192 -9.19 3.81 6.68
CA MET A 192 -10.56 3.65 6.20
C MET A 192 -10.74 4.41 4.89
N GLY A 193 -11.50 3.84 3.95
CA GLY A 193 -11.82 4.46 2.68
C GLY A 193 -13.31 4.78 2.53
N VAL A 194 -13.62 5.65 1.57
CA VAL A 194 -14.96 5.91 1.05
C VAL A 194 -14.91 5.92 -0.47
N ALA A 195 -15.85 5.28 -1.13
CA ALA A 195 -16.00 5.29 -2.58
C ALA A 195 -17.24 6.06 -3.01
N LEU A 196 -17.11 6.83 -4.11
CA LEU A 196 -18.16 7.63 -4.73
C LEU A 196 -18.56 7.06 -6.09
N THR A 197 -17.62 6.46 -6.83
CA THR A 197 -17.89 5.81 -8.13
C THR A 197 -17.12 4.50 -8.23
N PRO A 198 -17.61 3.52 -9.01
CA PRO A 198 -16.86 2.31 -9.30
C PRO A 198 -15.70 2.59 -10.27
N CYS A 199 -14.72 1.70 -10.29
CA CYS A 199 -13.77 1.59 -11.39
C CYS A 199 -14.28 0.59 -12.45
N THR A 200 -13.66 0.60 -13.63
CA THR A 200 -13.95 -0.35 -14.70
C THR A 200 -12.69 -1.13 -15.06
N VAL A 201 -12.67 -2.43 -14.74
CA VAL A 201 -11.58 -3.33 -15.14
C VAL A 201 -11.60 -3.47 -16.67
N PRO A 202 -10.48 -3.18 -17.39
CA PRO A 202 -10.49 -3.13 -18.85
C PRO A 202 -11.01 -4.37 -19.55
N ARG A 203 -10.57 -5.57 -19.16
CA ARG A 203 -11.04 -6.84 -19.75
C ARG A 203 -12.52 -7.14 -19.49
N VAL A 204 -13.02 -6.73 -18.33
CA VAL A 204 -14.42 -6.95 -17.94
C VAL A 204 -15.35 -5.96 -18.65
N GLY A 205 -14.91 -4.71 -18.82
CA GLY A 205 -15.63 -3.65 -19.51
C GLY A 205 -16.90 -3.19 -18.79
N LYS A 206 -17.07 -3.58 -17.52
CA LYS A 206 -18.22 -3.23 -16.67
C LYS A 206 -17.72 -2.62 -15.36
N PRO A 207 -18.53 -1.77 -14.70
CA PRO A 207 -18.22 -1.27 -13.35
C PRO A 207 -17.97 -2.41 -12.36
N SER A 208 -17.06 -2.19 -11.41
CA SER A 208 -16.71 -3.17 -10.36
C SER A 208 -17.82 -3.37 -9.34
N PHE A 209 -18.65 -2.36 -9.14
CA PHE A 209 -19.87 -2.40 -8.33
C PHE A 209 -20.89 -1.39 -8.87
N GLU A 210 -22.10 -1.39 -8.33
CA GLU A 210 -23.16 -0.43 -8.66
C GLU A 210 -23.36 0.53 -7.49
N ILE A 211 -23.50 1.82 -7.80
CA ILE A 211 -23.82 2.89 -6.84
C ILE A 211 -24.56 4.00 -7.59
N GLU A 212 -25.53 4.63 -6.96
CA GLU A 212 -26.26 5.73 -7.56
C GLU A 212 -25.46 7.04 -7.54
N ASP A 213 -25.79 7.99 -8.44
CA ASP A 213 -25.05 9.25 -8.61
C ASP A 213 -25.03 10.13 -7.34
N ASP A 214 -25.97 9.94 -6.43
CA ASP A 214 -26.10 10.68 -5.17
C ASP A 214 -25.78 9.81 -3.94
N GLU A 215 -25.06 8.71 -4.12
CA GLU A 215 -24.67 7.79 -3.06
C GLU A 215 -23.16 7.76 -2.82
N MET A 216 -22.78 7.30 -1.64
CA MET A 216 -21.42 6.95 -1.25
C MET A 216 -21.40 5.65 -0.48
N GLU A 217 -20.25 4.98 -0.42
CA GLU A 217 -20.06 3.78 0.38
C GLU A 217 -18.82 3.89 1.26
N ILE A 218 -19.01 3.97 2.58
CA ILE A 218 -17.94 4.06 3.59
C ILE A 218 -17.40 2.67 3.89
N GLY A 219 -16.08 2.54 3.95
CA GLY A 219 -15.37 1.30 4.22
C GLY A 219 -15.14 0.43 2.99
N MET A 220 -15.36 0.96 1.78
CA MET A 220 -15.09 0.25 0.53
C MET A 220 -13.60 -0.14 0.43
N GLY A 221 -13.34 -1.37 0.02
CA GLY A 221 -12.00 -1.87 -0.27
C GLY A 221 -11.48 -1.42 -1.64
N ILE A 222 -10.16 -1.55 -1.86
CA ILE A 222 -9.50 -1.09 -3.09
C ILE A 222 -9.79 -1.95 -4.33
N HIS A 223 -10.42 -3.12 -4.18
CA HIS A 223 -10.93 -3.93 -5.30
C HIS A 223 -12.45 -3.78 -5.49
N GLY A 224 -13.11 -2.86 -4.74
CA GLY A 224 -14.56 -2.73 -4.74
C GLY A 224 -15.26 -3.70 -3.79
N GLU A 225 -14.55 -4.23 -2.78
CA GLU A 225 -15.18 -5.04 -1.74
C GLU A 225 -16.15 -4.19 -0.92
N PRO A 226 -17.35 -4.72 -0.61
CA PRO A 226 -18.39 -3.97 0.08
C PRO A 226 -17.89 -3.31 1.36
N GLY A 227 -18.31 -2.07 1.55
CA GLY A 227 -18.06 -1.29 2.76
C GLY A 227 -18.99 -1.67 3.93
N ILE A 228 -18.98 -0.82 4.94
CA ILE A 228 -19.79 -1.00 6.14
C ILE A 228 -21.10 -0.21 6.10
N ARG A 229 -21.18 0.82 5.25
CA ARG A 229 -22.37 1.65 5.10
C ARG A 229 -22.45 2.24 3.69
N ARG A 230 -23.57 2.01 3.02
CA ARG A 230 -23.98 2.75 1.82
C ARG A 230 -25.09 3.73 2.18
N GLY A 231 -25.08 4.92 1.63
CA GLY A 231 -26.07 5.97 1.86
C GLY A 231 -25.90 7.14 0.93
N LYS A 232 -26.72 8.17 1.13
CA LYS A 232 -26.63 9.40 0.33
C LYS A 232 -25.29 10.10 0.56
N LEU A 233 -24.79 10.78 -0.48
CA LEU A 233 -23.59 11.59 -0.41
C LEU A 233 -23.74 12.69 0.65
N GLU A 234 -22.80 12.76 1.56
CA GLU A 234 -22.72 13.72 2.64
C GLU A 234 -21.66 14.80 2.38
N PRO A 235 -21.73 15.96 3.05
CA PRO A 235 -20.66 16.93 3.03
C PRO A 235 -19.31 16.33 3.47
N ALA A 236 -18.21 16.81 2.88
CA ALA A 236 -16.86 16.29 3.17
C ALA A 236 -16.52 16.23 4.68
N ASP A 237 -16.92 17.24 5.44
CA ASP A 237 -16.66 17.28 6.89
C ASP A 237 -17.36 16.14 7.63
N GLN A 238 -18.58 15.78 7.25
CA GLN A 238 -19.32 14.67 7.86
C GLN A 238 -18.73 13.32 7.51
N ILE A 239 -18.28 13.14 6.25
CA ILE A 239 -17.58 11.92 5.83
C ILE A 239 -16.29 11.74 6.63
N VAL A 240 -15.48 12.78 6.75
CA VAL A 240 -14.24 12.76 7.53
C VAL A 240 -14.49 12.45 9.00
N ASP A 241 -15.52 13.09 9.60
CA ASP A 241 -15.88 12.87 10.99
C ASP A 241 -16.23 11.40 11.27
N GLU A 242 -17.06 10.77 10.41
CA GLU A 242 -17.42 9.36 10.55
C GLU A 242 -16.19 8.43 10.37
N MET A 243 -15.36 8.70 9.39
CA MET A 243 -14.17 7.88 9.15
C MET A 243 -13.17 7.99 10.31
N LEU A 244 -12.87 9.20 10.78
CA LEU A 244 -11.94 9.42 11.89
C LEU A 244 -12.47 8.88 13.22
N GLU A 245 -13.78 8.95 13.48
CA GLU A 245 -14.37 8.32 14.66
C GLU A 245 -14.02 6.82 14.72
N LYS A 246 -14.15 6.10 13.61
CA LYS A 246 -13.86 4.68 13.53
C LYS A 246 -12.36 4.37 13.60
N ILE A 247 -11.52 5.14 12.92
CA ILE A 247 -10.06 4.99 12.93
C ILE A 247 -9.51 5.20 14.34
N VAL A 248 -9.93 6.29 15.01
CA VAL A 248 -9.43 6.65 16.35
C VAL A 248 -9.95 5.69 17.43
N ALA A 249 -11.15 5.16 17.28
CA ALA A 249 -11.69 4.18 18.22
C ALA A 249 -11.01 2.80 18.12
N ASP A 250 -10.45 2.47 16.97
CA ASP A 250 -9.85 1.15 16.71
C ASP A 250 -8.45 0.99 17.31
N LEU A 251 -7.59 1.95 17.10
CA LEU A 251 -6.32 2.08 17.82
C LEU A 251 -6.48 3.26 18.77
N PRO A 252 -6.36 3.06 20.08
CA PRO A 252 -6.57 4.15 21.03
C PRO A 252 -5.48 5.22 20.84
N TYR A 253 -5.90 6.33 20.24
CA TYR A 253 -5.12 7.55 20.17
C TYR A 253 -5.49 8.43 21.37
N GLU A 254 -4.51 8.98 22.05
CA GLU A 254 -4.67 9.78 23.25
C GLU A 254 -4.25 11.23 23.02
N ASN A 255 -4.70 12.12 23.90
CA ASN A 255 -4.22 13.50 23.91
C ASN A 255 -2.69 13.52 24.13
N GLY A 256 -1.98 14.21 23.26
CA GLY A 256 -0.52 14.27 23.25
C GLY A 256 0.15 13.30 22.28
N ASP A 257 -0.61 12.39 21.66
CA ASP A 257 -0.06 11.54 20.59
C ASP A 257 0.30 12.35 19.35
N GLU A 258 1.28 11.83 18.60
CA GLU A 258 1.65 12.35 17.29
C GLU A 258 1.37 11.32 16.19
N VAL A 259 0.94 11.79 15.03
CA VAL A 259 0.61 10.94 13.89
C VAL A 259 1.23 11.43 12.59
N ALA A 260 1.53 10.50 11.67
CA ALA A 260 1.62 10.80 10.26
C ALA A 260 0.26 10.51 9.61
N VAL A 261 -0.19 11.43 8.75
CA VAL A 261 -1.49 11.35 8.07
C VAL A 261 -1.26 11.11 6.58
N LEU A 262 -1.93 10.10 6.03
CA LEU A 262 -2.02 9.87 4.60
C LEU A 262 -3.46 10.14 4.16
N VAL A 263 -3.65 11.14 3.31
CA VAL A 263 -4.88 11.39 2.55
C VAL A 263 -4.64 10.90 1.14
N ASN A 264 -5.24 9.78 0.84
CA ASN A 264 -5.00 9.05 -0.40
C ASN A 264 -6.24 9.11 -1.29
N GLY A 265 -6.09 9.60 -2.53
CA GLY A 265 -7.09 9.46 -3.57
C GLY A 265 -7.17 8.00 -4.03
N LEU A 266 -8.26 7.66 -4.73
CA LEU A 266 -8.49 6.31 -5.25
C LEU A 266 -8.33 6.23 -6.77
N GLY A 267 -7.83 7.30 -7.41
CA GLY A 267 -7.52 7.39 -8.84
C GLY A 267 -8.29 8.45 -9.61
N ALA A 268 -9.45 8.90 -9.11
CA ALA A 268 -10.26 9.92 -9.79
C ALA A 268 -10.63 11.13 -8.92
N THR A 269 -10.14 11.21 -7.70
CA THR A 269 -10.42 12.35 -6.81
C THR A 269 -9.34 13.42 -6.94
N PRO A 270 -9.67 14.65 -7.40
CA PRO A 270 -8.68 15.69 -7.60
C PRO A 270 -8.06 16.18 -6.29
N LEU A 271 -6.85 16.72 -6.38
CA LEU A 271 -6.11 17.23 -5.21
C LEU A 271 -6.88 18.31 -4.43
N ASP A 272 -7.66 19.14 -5.11
CA ASP A 272 -8.47 20.19 -4.46
C ASP A 272 -9.41 19.57 -3.41
N GLU A 273 -10.08 18.48 -3.75
CA GLU A 273 -10.98 17.76 -2.84
C GLU A 273 -10.21 17.06 -1.71
N GLN A 274 -9.05 16.47 -2.03
CA GLN A 274 -8.18 15.86 -1.01
C GLN A 274 -7.68 16.89 0.01
N TYR A 275 -7.41 18.14 -0.39
CA TYR A 275 -7.04 19.21 0.54
C TYR A 275 -8.24 19.74 1.35
N ILE A 276 -9.48 19.70 0.83
CA ILE A 276 -10.69 19.96 1.61
C ILE A 276 -10.81 18.93 2.74
N VAL A 277 -10.62 17.66 2.43
CA VAL A 277 -10.57 16.55 3.40
C VAL A 277 -9.46 16.78 4.43
N THR A 278 -8.24 17.09 3.98
CA THR A 278 -7.08 17.35 4.86
C THR A 278 -7.37 18.44 5.89
N ARG A 279 -8.03 19.53 5.48
CA ARG A 279 -8.44 20.62 6.39
C ARG A 279 -9.29 20.09 7.56
N ARG A 280 -10.30 19.25 7.26
CA ARG A 280 -11.19 18.72 8.31
C ARG A 280 -10.46 17.72 9.20
N ILE A 281 -9.61 16.85 8.63
CA ILE A 281 -8.78 15.93 9.41
C ILE A 281 -7.95 16.68 10.45
N ASN A 282 -7.28 17.77 10.05
CA ASN A 282 -6.49 18.58 10.99
C ASN A 282 -7.34 19.12 12.15
N GLN A 283 -8.51 19.67 11.85
CA GLN A 283 -9.42 20.22 12.87
C GLN A 283 -9.82 19.13 13.89
N VAL A 284 -10.23 17.96 13.42
CA VAL A 284 -10.67 16.86 14.30
C VAL A 284 -9.52 16.35 15.16
N LEU A 285 -8.31 16.23 14.61
CA LEU A 285 -7.15 15.78 15.37
C LEU A 285 -6.72 16.82 16.41
N GLU A 286 -6.72 18.11 16.07
CA GLU A 286 -6.46 19.21 17.02
C GLU A 286 -7.48 19.23 18.17
N GLU A 287 -8.78 19.07 17.88
CA GLU A 287 -9.85 18.99 18.89
C GLU A 287 -9.64 17.82 19.86
N LYS A 288 -9.02 16.72 19.39
CA LYS A 288 -8.66 15.55 20.21
C LYS A 288 -7.30 15.69 20.91
N GLY A 289 -6.56 16.77 20.67
CA GLY A 289 -5.21 16.98 21.22
C GLY A 289 -4.15 16.07 20.59
N ILE A 290 -4.41 15.56 19.37
CA ILE A 290 -3.48 14.75 18.59
C ILE A 290 -2.75 15.66 17.60
N SER A 291 -1.42 15.69 17.63
CA SER A 291 -0.63 16.50 16.72
C SER A 291 -0.26 15.74 15.44
N VAL A 292 -0.23 16.47 14.32
CA VAL A 292 0.19 15.88 13.06
C VAL A 292 1.66 16.24 12.80
N TYR A 293 2.49 15.23 12.78
CA TYR A 293 3.91 15.36 12.47
C TYR A 293 4.17 15.56 10.97
N LYS A 294 3.45 14.80 10.13
CA LYS A 294 3.65 14.85 8.67
C LYS A 294 2.37 14.50 7.92
N TYR A 295 2.11 15.23 6.84
CA TYR A 295 1.04 14.94 5.89
C TYR A 295 1.60 14.35 4.60
N TYR A 296 0.90 13.36 4.08
CA TYR A 296 1.03 12.83 2.73
C TYR A 296 -0.33 12.97 2.05
N VAL A 297 -0.41 13.74 0.96
CA VAL A 297 -1.67 14.03 0.24
C VAL A 297 -1.45 13.78 -1.24
N GLY A 298 -2.25 12.91 -1.83
CA GLY A 298 -2.12 12.55 -3.24
C GLY A 298 -2.61 11.15 -3.55
N GLU A 299 -2.14 10.59 -4.65
CA GLU A 299 -2.41 9.22 -5.07
C GLU A 299 -1.29 8.31 -4.52
N TYR A 300 -1.61 7.39 -3.63
CA TYR A 300 -0.66 6.45 -3.02
C TYR A 300 -1.07 4.99 -3.18
N ALA A 301 -2.37 4.72 -3.19
CA ALA A 301 -2.94 3.40 -3.44
C ALA A 301 -4.30 3.59 -4.11
N THR A 302 -4.39 3.31 -5.39
CA THR A 302 -5.59 3.57 -6.18
C THR A 302 -6.41 2.30 -6.44
N ALA A 303 -7.57 2.47 -7.04
CA ALA A 303 -8.40 1.41 -7.60
C ALA A 303 -8.79 1.82 -9.02
N ILE A 304 -7.80 1.87 -9.91
CA ILE A 304 -7.84 2.37 -11.28
C ILE A 304 -8.38 3.81 -11.31
N GLU A 305 -9.64 4.04 -11.74
CA GLU A 305 -10.31 5.35 -11.77
C GLU A 305 -11.47 5.46 -10.78
N MET A 306 -11.44 4.77 -9.66
CA MET A 306 -12.42 4.94 -8.60
C MET A 306 -12.38 6.36 -8.04
N ALA A 307 -13.52 7.03 -7.94
CA ALA A 307 -13.60 8.27 -7.18
C ALA A 307 -13.89 7.97 -5.71
N GLY A 308 -13.23 8.71 -4.84
CA GLY A 308 -13.26 8.55 -3.40
C GLY A 308 -11.90 8.84 -2.79
N PHE A 309 -11.75 8.56 -1.50
CA PHE A 309 -10.47 8.73 -0.81
C PHE A 309 -10.37 7.78 0.38
N SER A 310 -9.15 7.64 0.90
CA SER A 310 -8.92 6.98 2.18
C SER A 310 -8.07 7.85 3.10
N ILE A 311 -8.26 7.65 4.41
CA ILE A 311 -7.48 8.27 5.47
C ILE A 311 -6.70 7.17 6.17
N SER A 312 -5.38 7.33 6.27
CA SER A 312 -4.56 6.48 7.13
C SER A 312 -3.89 7.33 8.20
N LEU A 313 -3.93 6.86 9.44
CA LEU A 313 -3.20 7.43 10.56
C LEU A 313 -2.15 6.44 11.04
N LEU A 314 -0.87 6.82 11.01
CA LEU A 314 0.21 6.09 11.67
C LEU A 314 0.53 6.78 12.98
N LYS A 315 0.29 6.12 14.13
CA LYS A 315 0.72 6.59 15.45
C LYS A 315 2.23 6.50 15.55
N LEU A 316 2.86 7.60 15.91
CA LEU A 316 4.31 7.76 15.92
C LEU A 316 4.88 7.71 17.34
N ASP A 317 6.07 7.15 17.43
CA ASP A 317 7.03 7.39 18.49
C ASP A 317 8.35 7.86 17.85
N ASP A 318 9.39 8.10 18.67
CA ASP A 318 10.66 8.63 18.16
C ASP A 318 11.34 7.71 17.15
N GLU A 319 11.19 6.37 17.30
CA GLU A 319 11.74 5.40 16.36
C GLU A 319 11.03 5.46 15.00
N LEU A 320 9.70 5.47 14.98
CA LEU A 320 8.93 5.55 13.72
C LEU A 320 9.11 6.91 13.03
N LYS A 321 9.28 8.01 13.78
CA LYS A 321 9.61 9.33 13.20
C LYS A 321 10.93 9.28 12.43
N GLU A 322 11.97 8.67 13.00
CA GLU A 322 13.27 8.52 12.35
C GLU A 322 13.15 7.80 11.02
N TYR A 323 12.34 6.73 10.95
CA TYR A 323 12.13 5.99 9.71
C TYR A 323 11.21 6.72 8.71
N ILE A 324 10.19 7.43 9.18
CA ILE A 324 9.33 8.26 8.33
C ILE A 324 10.09 9.41 7.67
N ASP A 325 11.13 9.95 8.33
CA ASP A 325 11.95 11.03 7.78
C ASP A 325 13.07 10.54 6.84
N HIS A 326 13.32 9.23 6.79
CA HIS A 326 14.35 8.68 5.91
C HIS A 326 14.11 9.08 4.44
N PRO A 327 15.14 9.53 3.71
CA PRO A 327 15.03 9.89 2.30
C PRO A 327 14.55 8.74 1.42
N VAL A 328 13.78 9.06 0.39
CA VAL A 328 13.25 8.09 -0.58
C VAL A 328 13.41 8.64 -1.99
N ASP A 329 13.83 7.78 -2.92
CA ASP A 329 13.86 8.06 -4.34
C ASP A 329 13.37 6.83 -5.13
N THR A 330 12.08 6.88 -5.51
CA THR A 330 11.41 5.86 -6.32
C THR A 330 10.75 6.50 -7.53
N PRO A 331 10.31 5.74 -8.54
CA PRO A 331 9.61 6.28 -9.71
C PRO A 331 8.44 7.21 -9.40
N PHE A 332 7.66 6.90 -8.38
CA PHE A 332 6.42 7.64 -8.09
C PHE A 332 6.42 8.36 -6.74
N PHE A 333 7.47 8.21 -5.94
CA PHE A 333 7.55 8.89 -4.64
C PHE A 333 8.98 9.34 -4.34
N LYS A 334 9.13 10.62 -4.04
CA LYS A 334 10.42 11.21 -3.64
C LYS A 334 10.26 12.00 -2.35
N GLN A 335 11.18 11.77 -1.43
CA GLN A 335 11.31 12.51 -0.18
C GLN A 335 12.79 12.77 0.09
N VAL A 336 13.15 14.03 0.36
CA VAL A 336 14.54 14.49 0.63
C VAL A 336 14.76 14.56 2.12
#